data_99ce0348294b9dcaab311bf59032e779
#
_entry.id   99ce0348294b9dcaab311bf59032e779
#
_cell.length_a   1.000
_cell.length_b   1.000
_cell.length_c   1.000
_cell.angle_alpha   90.00
_cell.angle_beta   90.00
_cell.angle_gamma   90.00
#
_symmetry.space_group_name_H-M   'P 1'
#
loop_
_entity.id
_entity.type
_entity.pdbx_description
1 polymer ?
#
loop_
_entity_poly.entity_id
_entity_poly.type
_entity_poly.pdbx_seq_one_letter_code
_entity_poly.pdbx_strand_id
1 'polypeptide(L)'
;MSMNTTYEAPSISMDHPLTQLVKEGWLMKRGEHIKTWRQRYFILYSDGRLMGYRSKPADSASTATDSLLNNFTVRGCQIMTVDRPKPYTFIIRGLQWTTVIERTFAVESELDRQQWTEAIRQVSSRLIDVGEVAMSPSVQTDMTDVDMAGIAEVELSEQFSVQGTTCNSSGVKKVTLENFEFLKVLGKGTFGKVILCREKATAKLYAIKILKKEVIIQKDEVAHTLTESRVLKSTNHPFLISLKYSFQTNDRLCFVMQYVNGGELFWHLSHERIFTEDRTRFYGAEIISALGYLHSQGIIYRDLKLENLLLDKDGHIKVADFGLCKEDITYGRTTKTFCGTPEYLAPEVLDDNDYGQAVDWWGTGVVMYEMICGRLPFYNRDHDVLFTLILVEEVKFPRNITDEAKNLLAGLLAKDPKKRLGGGKDDVKEIQAHPFFASINWSDLVQKKIPPPFKPQVTSDTDTRYFDKEFTGESVELTPPDPTGPLGSIAEEPLFPQFSYQGDMASTLGTSSHISTSTSLASMQ
;
A
#
# COMPACT_ATOMS: atom_id res chain seq x y z
N MET A 1 -31.90 -58.79 -20.92
CA MET A 1 -31.34 -58.11 -22.08
C MET A 1 -31.83 -56.68 -22.03
N SER A 2 -31.08 -55.81 -21.45
CA SER A 2 -31.33 -54.35 -21.44
C SER A 2 -30.01 -53.64 -21.86
N MET A 3 -30.08 -53.02 -23.02
CA MET A 3 -28.99 -52.26 -23.60
C MET A 3 -28.95 -50.87 -22.94
N ASN A 4 -27.84 -50.57 -22.27
CA ASN A 4 -27.51 -49.24 -21.84
C ASN A 4 -26.78 -48.52 -22.98
N THR A 5 -27.40 -47.50 -23.55
CA THR A 5 -26.78 -46.55 -24.47
C THR A 5 -26.30 -45.37 -23.67
N THR A 6 -25.01 -45.28 -23.50
CA THR A 6 -24.33 -44.08 -22.98
C THR A 6 -24.17 -43.04 -24.10
N TYR A 7 -24.78 -41.88 -23.92
CA TYR A 7 -24.53 -40.69 -24.75
C TYR A 7 -23.22 -40.05 -24.32
N GLU A 8 -22.20 -40.12 -25.16
CA GLU A 8 -21.02 -39.28 -25.07
C GLU A 8 -21.35 -37.90 -25.65
N ALA A 9 -21.15 -36.86 -24.82
CA ALA A 9 -21.20 -35.47 -25.26
C ALA A 9 -19.92 -35.14 -26.05
N PRO A 10 -19.99 -34.39 -27.17
CA PRO A 10 -18.80 -34.03 -27.93
C PRO A 10 -17.95 -33.03 -27.13
N SER A 11 -16.70 -33.40 -26.87
CA SER A 11 -15.66 -32.50 -26.34
C SER A 11 -15.34 -31.45 -27.39
N ILE A 12 -15.74 -30.21 -27.13
CA ILE A 12 -15.28 -29.03 -27.88
C ILE A 12 -13.84 -28.75 -27.45
N SER A 13 -12.86 -29.15 -28.25
CA SER A 13 -11.50 -28.70 -28.12
C SER A 13 -11.44 -27.21 -28.51
N MET A 14 -11.32 -26.32 -27.54
CA MET A 14 -10.91 -24.94 -27.81
C MET A 14 -9.40 -24.95 -28.17
N ASP A 15 -9.11 -25.01 -29.46
CA ASP A 15 -7.79 -24.66 -29.98
C ASP A 15 -7.51 -23.18 -29.70
N HIS A 16 -6.80 -22.90 -28.60
CA HIS A 16 -6.16 -21.60 -28.41
C HIS A 16 -5.06 -21.47 -29.47
N PRO A 17 -5.05 -20.40 -30.29
CA PRO A 17 -3.97 -20.19 -31.24
C PRO A 17 -2.65 -20.13 -30.47
N LEU A 18 -1.73 -21.01 -30.84
CA LEU A 18 -0.40 -21.09 -30.23
C LEU A 18 0.25 -19.71 -30.30
N THR A 19 0.52 -19.12 -29.15
CA THR A 19 1.23 -17.84 -29.03
C THR A 19 2.62 -18.02 -29.61
N GLN A 20 2.94 -17.34 -30.73
CA GLN A 20 4.22 -17.46 -31.41
C GLN A 20 5.18 -16.38 -30.93
N LEU A 21 6.46 -16.74 -30.82
CA LEU A 21 7.56 -15.81 -30.64
C LEU A 21 7.76 -14.98 -31.92
N VAL A 22 7.73 -13.66 -31.80
CA VAL A 22 7.91 -12.74 -32.94
C VAL A 22 9.33 -12.18 -32.97
N LYS A 23 9.84 -11.71 -31.82
CA LYS A 23 11.20 -11.19 -31.69
C LYS A 23 11.71 -11.35 -30.27
N GLU A 24 13.02 -11.63 -30.13
CA GLU A 24 13.71 -11.63 -28.85
C GLU A 24 15.06 -10.95 -28.91
N GLY A 25 15.56 -10.46 -27.78
CA GLY A 25 16.89 -9.87 -27.71
C GLY A 25 17.11 -8.99 -26.49
N TRP A 26 18.34 -8.52 -26.37
CA TRP A 26 18.73 -7.60 -25.31
C TRP A 26 18.31 -6.17 -25.65
N LEU A 27 17.67 -5.50 -24.67
CA LEU A 27 17.33 -4.08 -24.72
C LEU A 27 17.85 -3.39 -23.46
N MET A 28 18.32 -2.16 -23.60
CA MET A 28 18.51 -1.25 -22.48
C MET A 28 17.15 -0.61 -22.15
N LYS A 29 16.51 -1.01 -21.04
CA LYS A 29 15.28 -0.38 -20.55
C LYS A 29 15.64 0.76 -19.62
N ARG A 30 15.05 1.93 -19.82
CA ARG A 30 15.13 3.04 -18.87
C ARG A 30 14.10 2.82 -17.78
N GLY A 31 14.50 2.95 -16.52
CA GLY A 31 13.57 2.89 -15.38
C GLY A 31 12.54 4.01 -15.46
N GLU A 32 11.33 3.75 -14.98
CA GLU A 32 10.23 4.71 -15.03
C GLU A 32 10.38 5.80 -13.96
N HIS A 33 10.74 5.39 -12.77
CA HIS A 33 10.96 6.25 -11.61
C HIS A 33 12.43 6.65 -11.50
N ILE A 34 13.33 5.68 -11.59
CA ILE A 34 14.78 5.91 -11.65
C ILE A 34 15.20 5.88 -13.11
N LYS A 35 15.66 7.03 -13.62
CA LYS A 35 16.02 7.19 -15.05
C LYS A 35 17.32 6.49 -15.45
N THR A 36 17.75 5.46 -14.69
CA THR A 36 18.91 4.60 -15.02
C THR A 36 18.58 3.60 -16.12
N TRP A 37 19.59 3.25 -16.91
CA TRP A 37 19.47 2.28 -17.97
C TRP A 37 19.90 0.90 -17.47
N ARG A 38 19.05 -0.12 -17.71
CA ARG A 38 19.33 -1.51 -17.31
C ARG A 38 19.18 -2.43 -18.48
N GLN A 39 20.13 -3.31 -18.69
CA GLN A 39 20.07 -4.33 -19.72
C GLN A 39 19.10 -5.43 -19.29
N ARG A 40 18.15 -5.77 -20.16
CA ARG A 40 17.13 -6.80 -19.95
C ARG A 40 16.94 -7.59 -21.24
N TYR A 41 16.65 -8.88 -21.12
CA TYR A 41 16.31 -9.71 -22.26
C TYR A 41 14.81 -9.66 -22.50
N PHE A 42 14.38 -9.20 -23.66
CA PHE A 42 12.97 -9.05 -24.00
C PHE A 42 12.53 -10.08 -25.04
N ILE A 43 11.30 -10.56 -24.91
CA ILE A 43 10.62 -11.47 -25.81
C ILE A 43 9.26 -10.85 -26.17
N LEU A 44 9.03 -10.63 -27.48
CA LEU A 44 7.77 -10.17 -28.03
C LEU A 44 6.99 -11.36 -28.58
N TYR A 45 5.76 -11.50 -28.18
CA TYR A 45 4.84 -12.54 -28.62
C TYR A 45 3.76 -12.03 -29.57
N SER A 46 3.19 -12.92 -30.39
CA SER A 46 2.13 -12.59 -31.37
C SER A 46 0.82 -12.12 -30.73
N ASP A 47 0.60 -12.41 -29.47
CA ASP A 47 -0.56 -11.95 -28.68
C ASP A 47 -0.38 -10.54 -28.08
N GLY A 48 0.73 -9.88 -28.38
CA GLY A 48 1.03 -8.53 -27.94
C GLY A 48 1.75 -8.42 -26.61
N ARG A 49 2.09 -9.54 -25.95
CA ARG A 49 2.91 -9.50 -24.74
C ARG A 49 4.36 -9.22 -25.07
N LEU A 50 4.95 -8.23 -24.41
CA LEU A 50 6.39 -7.91 -24.42
C LEU A 50 6.93 -8.20 -23.01
N MET A 51 7.61 -9.34 -22.87
CA MET A 51 8.08 -9.86 -21.58
C MET A 51 9.58 -9.60 -21.42
N GLY A 52 9.98 -9.00 -20.28
CA GLY A 52 11.39 -8.67 -19.99
C GLY A 52 11.95 -9.50 -18.84
N TYR A 53 13.13 -10.05 -19.03
CA TYR A 53 13.82 -10.94 -18.11
C TYR A 53 15.19 -10.38 -17.70
N ARG A 54 15.67 -10.78 -16.51
CA ARG A 54 17.01 -10.42 -16.02
C ARG A 54 18.12 -11.11 -16.83
N SER A 55 17.91 -12.36 -17.24
CA SER A 55 18.79 -13.19 -18.05
C SER A 55 17.99 -13.87 -19.15
N LYS A 56 18.66 -14.32 -20.23
CA LYS A 56 18.00 -15.09 -21.29
C LYS A 56 17.42 -16.39 -20.68
N PRO A 57 16.12 -16.68 -20.84
CA PRO A 57 15.52 -17.94 -20.42
C PRO A 57 16.20 -19.14 -21.10
N ALA A 58 16.42 -20.23 -20.36
CA ALA A 58 17.10 -21.41 -20.88
C ALA A 58 16.29 -22.17 -21.95
N ASP A 59 14.94 -22.13 -21.84
CA ASP A 59 14.00 -22.67 -22.85
C ASP A 59 12.81 -21.72 -22.98
N SER A 60 12.40 -21.46 -24.21
CA SER A 60 11.22 -20.63 -24.52
C SER A 60 9.89 -21.22 -24.02
N ALA A 61 9.89 -22.48 -23.57
CA ALA A 61 8.72 -23.20 -23.05
C ALA A 61 8.69 -23.31 -21.51
N SER A 62 9.79 -23.02 -20.81
CA SER A 62 9.78 -23.03 -19.35
C SER A 62 9.36 -21.64 -18.83
N THR A 63 8.16 -21.55 -18.27
CA THR A 63 7.69 -20.43 -17.46
C THR A 63 8.46 -20.40 -16.14
N ALA A 64 9.76 -20.09 -16.21
CA ALA A 64 10.53 -19.76 -15.01
C ALA A 64 10.07 -18.37 -14.54
N THR A 65 9.06 -18.36 -13.67
CA THR A 65 8.49 -17.16 -13.04
C THR A 65 9.53 -16.35 -12.26
N ASP A 66 10.63 -16.96 -11.86
CA ASP A 66 11.67 -16.35 -11.02
C ASP A 66 12.58 -15.33 -11.75
N SER A 67 12.56 -15.26 -13.08
CA SER A 67 13.39 -14.32 -13.84
C SER A 67 12.61 -13.26 -14.62
N LEU A 68 11.27 -13.34 -14.63
CA LEU A 68 10.40 -12.38 -15.33
C LEU A 68 10.30 -11.08 -14.52
N LEU A 69 10.76 -9.98 -15.09
CA LEU A 69 10.76 -8.66 -14.45
C LEU A 69 9.70 -7.71 -15.02
N ASN A 70 9.37 -7.86 -16.31
CA ASN A 70 8.46 -6.96 -16.99
C ASN A 70 7.47 -7.73 -17.85
N ASN A 71 6.21 -7.31 -17.84
CA ASN A 71 5.17 -7.82 -18.72
C ASN A 71 4.34 -6.63 -19.23
N PHE A 72 4.50 -6.28 -20.50
CA PHE A 72 3.82 -5.15 -21.14
C PHE A 72 2.92 -5.67 -22.26
N THR A 73 1.84 -4.93 -22.54
CA THR A 73 1.10 -5.11 -23.78
C THR A 73 1.49 -4.05 -24.79
N VAL A 74 1.69 -4.46 -26.05
CA VAL A 74 1.90 -3.54 -27.17
C VAL A 74 0.64 -3.32 -28.00
N ARG A 75 -0.51 -3.82 -27.57
CA ARG A 75 -1.78 -3.62 -28.26
C ARG A 75 -2.15 -2.14 -28.28
N GLY A 76 -2.39 -1.60 -29.47
CA GLY A 76 -2.78 -0.20 -29.66
C GLY A 76 -1.72 0.83 -29.22
N CYS A 77 -0.45 0.43 -29.09
CA CYS A 77 0.61 1.33 -28.66
C CYS A 77 1.07 2.26 -29.79
N GLN A 78 1.52 3.45 -29.40
CA GLN A 78 2.27 4.38 -30.27
C GLN A 78 3.77 4.16 -30.05
N ILE A 79 4.54 4.24 -31.12
CA ILE A 79 5.99 4.10 -31.06
C ILE A 79 6.65 5.39 -31.56
N MET A 80 7.51 5.96 -30.73
CA MET A 80 8.29 7.14 -31.04
C MET A 80 9.77 6.78 -31.02
N THR A 81 10.56 7.31 -31.96
CA THR A 81 12.01 7.18 -32.00
C THR A 81 12.66 8.50 -31.61
N VAL A 82 13.68 8.43 -30.76
CA VAL A 82 14.42 9.60 -30.25
C VAL A 82 15.91 9.23 -30.12
N ASP A 83 16.79 10.23 -30.20
CA ASP A 83 18.24 10.01 -30.08
C ASP A 83 18.82 10.60 -28.78
N ARG A 84 17.98 11.04 -27.88
CA ARG A 84 18.32 11.48 -26.52
C ARG A 84 17.41 10.82 -25.51
N PRO A 85 17.88 10.50 -24.32
CA PRO A 85 19.21 10.73 -23.73
C PRO A 85 20.28 9.75 -24.22
N LYS A 86 19.95 8.69 -24.95
CA LYS A 86 20.88 7.77 -25.62
C LYS A 86 20.58 7.70 -27.12
N PRO A 87 21.58 7.44 -27.98
CA PRO A 87 21.33 7.14 -29.40
C PRO A 87 20.50 5.86 -29.51
N TYR A 88 19.81 5.71 -30.63
CA TYR A 88 18.99 4.54 -30.97
C TYR A 88 17.92 4.19 -29.92
N THR A 89 17.35 5.21 -29.29
CA THR A 89 16.26 5.07 -28.32
C THR A 89 14.92 5.03 -29.03
N PHE A 90 14.00 4.21 -28.51
CA PHE A 90 12.59 4.24 -28.89
C PHE A 90 11.69 4.19 -27.63
N ILE A 91 10.51 4.77 -27.75
CA ILE A 91 9.53 4.86 -26.67
C ILE A 91 8.26 4.16 -27.14
N ILE A 92 7.75 3.25 -26.33
CA ILE A 92 6.45 2.63 -26.48
C ILE A 92 5.50 3.38 -25.56
N ARG A 93 4.46 3.99 -26.14
CA ARG A 93 3.42 4.72 -25.43
C ARG A 93 2.10 4.00 -25.61
N GLY A 94 1.50 3.55 -24.52
CA GLY A 94 0.23 2.82 -24.54
C GLY A 94 -0.72 3.33 -23.48
N LEU A 95 -2.01 3.07 -23.70
CA LEU A 95 -3.04 3.33 -22.71
C LEU A 95 -3.21 2.06 -21.85
N GLN A 96 -2.97 2.18 -20.56
CA GLN A 96 -3.27 1.12 -19.60
C GLN A 96 -4.37 1.62 -18.68
N TRP A 97 -5.58 1.06 -18.81
CA TRP A 97 -6.81 1.59 -18.21
C TRP A 97 -7.07 3.03 -18.68
N THR A 98 -6.93 4.00 -17.81
CA THR A 98 -7.11 5.45 -18.11
C THR A 98 -5.81 6.24 -18.13
N THR A 99 -4.67 5.56 -17.89
CA THR A 99 -3.35 6.20 -17.73
C THR A 99 -2.48 5.93 -18.96
N VAL A 100 -1.88 6.99 -19.51
CA VAL A 100 -0.88 6.89 -20.57
C VAL A 100 0.45 6.45 -19.95
N ILE A 101 0.93 5.29 -20.35
CA ILE A 101 2.20 4.73 -19.86
C ILE A 101 3.26 4.80 -20.97
N GLU A 102 4.43 5.34 -20.63
CA GLU A 102 5.58 5.39 -21.53
C GLU A 102 6.68 4.43 -21.05
N ARG A 103 7.22 3.65 -21.99
CA ARG A 103 8.35 2.74 -21.76
C ARG A 103 9.47 3.09 -22.71
N THR A 104 10.63 3.44 -22.17
CA THR A 104 11.78 3.89 -22.96
C THR A 104 12.83 2.79 -23.06
N PHE A 105 13.22 2.47 -24.29
CA PHE A 105 14.21 1.44 -24.62
C PHE A 105 15.31 2.04 -25.50
N ALA A 106 16.52 1.47 -25.41
CA ALA A 106 17.61 1.79 -26.31
C ALA A 106 18.30 0.49 -26.76
N VAL A 107 18.84 0.51 -27.97
CA VAL A 107 19.59 -0.58 -28.59
C VAL A 107 20.99 -0.09 -29.01
N GLU A 108 21.81 -1.00 -29.52
CA GLU A 108 23.21 -0.70 -29.86
C GLU A 108 23.36 -0.12 -31.28
N SER A 109 22.36 -0.31 -32.16
CA SER A 109 22.42 0.15 -33.56
C SER A 109 21.06 0.67 -34.06
N GLU A 110 21.10 1.49 -35.11
CA GLU A 110 19.91 1.94 -35.83
C GLU A 110 19.14 0.76 -36.47
N LEU A 111 19.84 -0.23 -36.95
CA LEU A 111 19.24 -1.42 -37.54
C LEU A 111 18.41 -2.21 -36.50
N ASP A 112 18.96 -2.39 -35.29
CA ASP A 112 18.26 -3.04 -34.20
C ASP A 112 17.02 -2.24 -33.77
N ARG A 113 17.14 -0.90 -33.73
CA ARG A 113 16.01 -0.01 -33.44
C ARG A 113 14.87 -0.21 -34.46
N GLN A 114 15.20 -0.20 -35.74
CA GLN A 114 14.23 -0.42 -36.81
C GLN A 114 13.57 -1.79 -36.71
N GLN A 115 14.34 -2.83 -36.50
CA GLN A 115 13.80 -4.20 -36.36
C GLN A 115 12.87 -4.35 -35.16
N TRP A 116 13.20 -3.76 -34.01
CA TRP A 116 12.33 -3.81 -32.84
C TRP A 116 11.06 -3.00 -33.02
N THR A 117 11.16 -1.77 -33.51
CA THR A 117 10.00 -0.90 -33.73
C THR A 117 9.06 -1.45 -34.80
N GLU A 118 9.59 -2.06 -35.86
CA GLU A 118 8.78 -2.69 -36.91
C GLU A 118 8.06 -3.94 -36.39
N ALA A 119 8.74 -4.82 -35.67
CA ALA A 119 8.14 -6.01 -35.07
C ALA A 119 6.97 -5.63 -34.12
N ILE A 120 7.17 -4.60 -33.30
CA ILE A 120 6.14 -4.12 -32.38
C ILE A 120 4.96 -3.51 -33.14
N ARG A 121 5.19 -2.71 -34.20
CA ARG A 121 4.11 -2.14 -35.03
C ARG A 121 3.28 -3.25 -35.70
N GLN A 122 3.92 -4.24 -36.27
CA GLN A 122 3.22 -5.34 -36.93
C GLN A 122 2.31 -6.12 -35.96
N VAL A 123 2.79 -6.40 -34.75
CA VAL A 123 1.97 -7.06 -33.72
C VAL A 123 0.84 -6.15 -33.27
N SER A 124 1.14 -4.87 -33.01
CA SER A 124 0.14 -3.89 -32.56
C SER A 124 -1.00 -3.70 -33.57
N SER A 125 -0.68 -3.55 -34.88
CA SER A 125 -1.67 -3.38 -35.95
C SER A 125 -2.55 -4.62 -36.10
N ARG A 126 -1.98 -5.83 -36.15
CA ARG A 126 -2.76 -7.07 -36.23
C ARG A 126 -3.78 -7.23 -35.09
N LEU A 127 -3.44 -6.78 -33.88
CA LEU A 127 -4.33 -6.88 -32.72
C LEU A 127 -5.45 -5.85 -32.74
N ILE A 128 -5.31 -4.76 -33.51
CA ILE A 128 -6.37 -3.77 -33.75
C ILE A 128 -7.36 -4.32 -34.80
N ASP A 129 -6.86 -4.82 -35.92
CA ASP A 129 -7.68 -5.35 -37.01
C ASP A 129 -8.58 -6.52 -36.58
N VAL A 130 -8.07 -7.42 -35.72
CA VAL A 130 -8.86 -8.52 -35.15
C VAL A 130 -9.95 -8.02 -34.19
N GLY A 131 -9.76 -6.86 -33.56
CA GLY A 131 -10.76 -6.23 -32.68
C GLY A 131 -11.91 -5.58 -33.43
N GLU A 132 -11.68 -5.00 -34.62
CA GLU A 132 -12.70 -4.37 -35.44
C GLU A 132 -13.58 -5.39 -36.20
N VAL A 133 -13.06 -6.55 -36.56
CA VAL A 133 -13.84 -7.61 -37.23
C VAL A 133 -14.84 -8.29 -36.26
N ALA A 134 -14.65 -8.17 -34.97
CA ALA A 134 -15.57 -8.72 -33.97
C ALA A 134 -16.74 -7.78 -33.60
N MET A 135 -16.81 -6.57 -34.16
CA MET A 135 -17.87 -5.58 -33.93
C MET A 135 -18.42 -4.99 -35.25
N SER A 136 -18.83 -5.82 -36.16
CA SER A 136 -19.66 -5.37 -37.29
C SER A 136 -21.08 -5.93 -37.15
N PRO A 137 -22.08 -5.13 -36.82
CA PRO A 137 -23.47 -5.51 -37.03
C PRO A 137 -23.86 -5.09 -38.46
N SER A 138 -23.91 -6.07 -39.36
CA SER A 138 -24.68 -5.91 -40.60
C SER A 138 -26.14 -6.20 -40.26
N VAL A 139 -26.97 -5.20 -40.29
CA VAL A 139 -28.32 -5.22 -40.95
C VAL A 139 -28.81 -3.76 -41.05
N GLN A 140 -28.75 -3.21 -42.25
CA GLN A 140 -29.66 -2.14 -42.67
C GLN A 140 -31.02 -2.78 -42.91
N THR A 141 -32.08 -2.26 -42.31
CA THR A 141 -33.43 -2.35 -42.81
C THR A 141 -34.15 -1.04 -42.57
N ASP A 142 -34.84 -0.63 -43.63
CA ASP A 142 -35.53 0.61 -43.90
C ASP A 142 -36.48 1.09 -42.81
N MET A 143 -36.54 2.42 -42.71
CA MET A 143 -37.60 3.17 -42.05
C MET A 143 -38.93 3.02 -42.79
N THR A 144 -40.00 2.66 -42.10
CA THR A 144 -41.35 3.17 -42.36
C THR A 144 -42.08 3.33 -41.03
N ASP A 145 -42.66 4.51 -40.87
CA ASP A 145 -43.53 4.93 -39.78
C ASP A 145 -44.69 3.96 -39.52
N VAL A 146 -45.01 3.65 -38.27
CA VAL A 146 -46.36 3.43 -37.78
C VAL A 146 -46.49 3.72 -36.28
N ASP A 147 -47.47 4.50 -35.97
CA ASP A 147 -48.13 4.99 -34.81
C ASP A 147 -47.95 4.37 -33.42
N MET A 148 -47.95 5.30 -32.46
CA MET A 148 -48.29 5.16 -31.05
C MET A 148 -49.67 4.55 -30.80
N ALA A 149 -49.77 3.48 -30.03
CA ALA A 149 -50.81 3.29 -29.00
C ALA A 149 -50.59 2.01 -28.18
N GLY A 150 -50.42 2.18 -26.88
CA GLY A 150 -50.96 1.35 -25.79
C GLY A 150 -50.64 -0.14 -25.75
N ILE A 151 -50.00 -0.55 -24.66
CA ILE A 151 -50.37 -1.78 -23.92
C ILE A 151 -49.63 -1.73 -22.53
N ALA A 152 -50.45 -1.46 -21.53
CA ALA A 152 -50.66 -2.19 -20.27
C ALA A 152 -49.45 -2.78 -19.49
N GLU A 153 -49.31 -2.25 -18.31
CA GLU A 153 -48.65 -2.85 -17.15
C GLU A 153 -49.15 -4.25 -16.87
N VAL A 154 -48.22 -5.18 -16.67
CA VAL A 154 -48.50 -6.44 -15.99
C VAL A 154 -47.71 -6.47 -14.70
N GLU A 155 -48.41 -6.18 -13.62
CA GLU A 155 -47.98 -6.48 -12.25
C GLU A 155 -47.90 -8.01 -12.08
N LEU A 156 -46.75 -8.50 -11.67
CA LEU A 156 -46.61 -9.81 -11.05
C LEU A 156 -46.28 -9.63 -9.56
N SER A 157 -47.35 -9.61 -8.79
CA SER A 157 -47.30 -9.75 -7.32
C SER A 157 -47.07 -11.21 -6.98
N GLU A 158 -45.90 -11.55 -6.45
CA GLU A 158 -45.75 -12.75 -5.65
C GLU A 158 -45.67 -12.36 -4.16
N GLN A 159 -46.79 -12.68 -3.47
CA GLN A 159 -46.90 -12.62 -2.03
C GLN A 159 -46.10 -13.75 -1.39
N PHE A 160 -45.03 -13.43 -0.69
CA PHE A 160 -44.51 -14.26 0.38
C PHE A 160 -44.77 -13.57 1.72
N SER A 161 -45.75 -14.04 2.42
CA SER A 161 -46.01 -13.69 3.81
C SER A 161 -44.99 -14.38 4.71
N VAL A 162 -44.04 -13.63 5.26
CA VAL A 162 -43.26 -14.05 6.42
C VAL A 162 -43.74 -13.26 7.62
N GLN A 163 -44.27 -13.97 8.59
CA GLN A 163 -44.72 -13.45 9.87
C GLN A 163 -43.61 -12.67 10.57
N GLY A 164 -43.94 -11.45 10.96
CA GLY A 164 -43.06 -10.54 11.66
C GLY A 164 -42.67 -11.05 13.04
N THR A 165 -41.37 -11.17 13.25
CA THR A 165 -40.79 -11.02 14.58
C THR A 165 -40.15 -9.64 14.60
N THR A 166 -40.78 -8.74 15.28
CA THR A 166 -40.24 -7.39 15.57
C THR A 166 -39.02 -7.52 16.45
N CYS A 167 -37.84 -7.61 15.82
CA CYS A 167 -36.59 -7.31 16.50
C CYS A 167 -36.53 -5.79 16.65
N ASN A 168 -36.65 -5.30 17.87
CA ASN A 168 -36.30 -3.93 18.23
C ASN A 168 -34.86 -3.67 17.83
N SER A 169 -34.65 -3.03 16.68
CA SER A 169 -33.38 -2.42 16.35
C SER A 169 -33.15 -1.26 17.30
N SER A 170 -32.36 -1.50 18.36
CA SER A 170 -31.73 -0.45 19.13
C SER A 170 -31.02 0.47 18.15
N GLY A 171 -31.55 1.67 17.96
CA GLY A 171 -31.03 2.64 16.99
C GLY A 171 -29.59 3.05 17.37
N VAL A 172 -28.60 2.44 16.75
CA VAL A 172 -27.22 2.89 16.83
C VAL A 172 -27.18 4.29 16.23
N LYS A 173 -27.03 5.32 17.06
CA LYS A 173 -26.95 6.72 16.62
C LYS A 173 -25.74 6.83 15.67
N LYS A 174 -26.00 7.18 14.41
CA LYS A 174 -24.97 7.43 13.39
C LYS A 174 -24.07 8.57 13.87
N VAL A 175 -22.76 8.33 13.93
CA VAL A 175 -21.76 9.34 14.30
C VAL A 175 -21.61 10.36 13.18
N THR A 176 -21.60 11.65 13.53
CA THR A 176 -21.44 12.79 12.61
C THR A 176 -20.43 13.79 13.17
N LEU A 177 -20.03 14.79 12.37
CA LEU A 177 -19.17 15.88 12.83
C LEU A 177 -19.77 16.66 14.01
N GLU A 178 -21.09 16.74 14.11
CA GLU A 178 -21.80 17.44 15.18
C GLU A 178 -21.59 16.81 16.57
N ASN A 179 -21.17 15.54 16.62
CA ASN A 179 -20.86 14.86 17.87
C ASN A 179 -19.55 15.34 18.50
N PHE A 180 -18.76 16.15 17.77
CA PHE A 180 -17.45 16.61 18.19
C PHE A 180 -17.40 18.14 18.31
N GLU A 181 -16.66 18.60 19.31
CA GLU A 181 -16.21 19.98 19.46
C GLU A 181 -14.80 20.10 18.92
N PHE A 182 -14.59 20.93 17.90
CA PHE A 182 -13.27 21.17 17.31
C PHE A 182 -12.49 22.16 18.18
N LEU A 183 -11.25 21.81 18.53
CA LEU A 183 -10.42 22.59 19.44
C LEU A 183 -9.27 23.31 18.74
N LYS A 184 -8.45 22.55 17.97
CA LYS A 184 -7.26 23.10 17.29
C LYS A 184 -6.94 22.30 16.04
N VAL A 185 -6.41 22.95 15.02
CA VAL A 185 -5.80 22.26 13.86
C VAL A 185 -4.45 21.70 14.29
N LEU A 186 -4.22 20.41 14.06
CA LEU A 186 -2.97 19.71 14.38
C LEU A 186 -2.04 19.62 13.17
N GLY A 187 -2.64 19.57 11.97
CA GLY A 187 -1.91 19.49 10.71
C GLY A 187 -2.82 19.73 9.53
N LYS A 188 -2.22 20.11 8.41
CA LYS A 188 -2.89 20.37 7.15
C LYS A 188 -2.05 19.81 6.01
N GLY A 189 -2.69 19.09 5.13
CA GLY A 189 -2.06 18.52 3.95
C GLY A 189 -2.89 18.76 2.70
N THR A 190 -2.43 18.22 1.59
CA THR A 190 -3.08 18.32 0.28
C THR A 190 -4.53 17.85 0.31
N PHE A 191 -4.81 16.78 1.03
CA PHE A 191 -6.12 16.11 1.03
C PHE A 191 -7.09 16.67 2.07
N GLY A 192 -6.59 17.38 3.09
CA GLY A 192 -7.47 17.88 4.16
C GLY A 192 -6.73 18.36 5.40
N LYS A 193 -7.41 18.29 6.54
CA LYS A 193 -6.91 18.75 7.85
C LYS A 193 -7.00 17.61 8.89
N VAL A 194 -6.10 17.66 9.87
CA VAL A 194 -6.21 16.89 11.11
C VAL A 194 -6.54 17.88 12.24
N ILE A 195 -7.61 17.63 12.96
CA ILE A 195 -8.14 18.53 13.98
C ILE A 195 -8.22 17.79 15.33
N LEU A 196 -7.67 18.40 16.38
CA LEU A 196 -7.95 17.98 17.77
C LEU A 196 -9.41 18.29 18.09
N CYS A 197 -10.12 17.29 18.54
CA CYS A 197 -11.52 17.44 18.92
C CYS A 197 -11.84 16.76 20.25
N ARG A 198 -12.94 17.19 20.85
CA ARG A 198 -13.54 16.56 22.03
C ARG A 198 -14.89 15.94 21.64
N GLU A 199 -15.06 14.66 21.92
CA GLU A 199 -16.37 14.01 21.77
C GLU A 199 -17.32 14.55 22.83
N LYS A 200 -18.44 15.16 22.42
CA LYS A 200 -19.40 15.84 23.34
C LYS A 200 -20.03 14.90 24.37
N ALA A 201 -20.24 13.63 23.97
CA ALA A 201 -20.90 12.65 24.84
C ALA A 201 -19.99 12.13 25.97
N THR A 202 -18.67 11.99 25.71
CA THR A 202 -17.72 11.34 26.64
C THR A 202 -16.68 12.30 27.18
N ALA A 203 -16.58 13.52 26.63
CA ALA A 203 -15.51 14.50 26.85
C ALA A 203 -14.08 13.99 26.48
N LYS A 204 -13.96 12.82 25.84
CA LYS A 204 -12.67 12.27 25.40
C LYS A 204 -12.12 13.03 24.20
N LEU A 205 -10.79 13.12 24.15
CA LEU A 205 -10.07 13.78 23.08
C LEU A 205 -9.69 12.78 21.98
N TYR A 206 -9.83 13.23 20.73
CA TYR A 206 -9.48 12.49 19.52
C TYR A 206 -8.82 13.42 18.50
N ALA A 207 -8.12 12.84 17.55
CA ALA A 207 -7.69 13.51 16.33
C ALA A 207 -8.64 13.10 15.19
N ILE A 208 -9.31 14.07 14.55
CA ILE A 208 -10.12 13.79 13.36
C ILE A 208 -9.32 14.19 12.12
N LYS A 209 -9.00 13.20 11.28
CA LYS A 209 -8.46 13.42 9.92
C LYS A 209 -9.65 13.59 8.98
N ILE A 210 -9.79 14.78 8.40
CA ILE A 210 -10.91 15.17 7.53
C ILE A 210 -10.36 15.36 6.14
N LEU A 211 -10.76 14.53 5.19
CA LEU A 211 -10.27 14.50 3.82
C LEU A 211 -11.37 14.95 2.85
N LYS A 212 -11.02 15.72 1.82
CA LYS A 212 -11.93 16.14 0.75
C LYS A 212 -12.04 15.03 -0.30
N LYS A 213 -13.23 14.48 -0.54
CA LYS A 213 -13.48 13.43 -1.55
C LYS A 213 -13.03 13.87 -2.94
N GLU A 214 -13.36 15.11 -3.31
CA GLU A 214 -12.95 15.69 -4.59
C GLU A 214 -11.44 15.61 -4.82
N VAL A 215 -10.64 16.02 -3.83
CA VAL A 215 -9.17 16.02 -3.94
C VAL A 215 -8.62 14.58 -4.01
N ILE A 216 -9.22 13.65 -3.24
CA ILE A 216 -8.84 12.23 -3.29
C ILE A 216 -9.07 11.65 -4.68
N ILE A 217 -10.22 11.95 -5.30
CA ILE A 217 -10.56 11.49 -6.65
C ILE A 217 -9.64 12.12 -7.68
N GLN A 218 -9.46 13.44 -7.64
CA GLN A 218 -8.60 14.17 -8.59
C GLN A 218 -7.14 13.73 -8.54
N LYS A 219 -6.65 13.29 -7.36
CA LYS A 219 -5.27 12.82 -7.17
C LYS A 219 -5.10 11.31 -7.30
N ASP A 220 -6.16 10.58 -7.67
CA ASP A 220 -6.17 9.11 -7.80
C ASP A 220 -5.80 8.36 -6.50
N GLU A 221 -6.19 8.91 -5.34
CA GLU A 221 -5.85 8.39 -4.01
C GLU A 221 -6.97 7.57 -3.36
N VAL A 222 -7.99 7.20 -4.13
CA VAL A 222 -9.14 6.43 -3.62
C VAL A 222 -8.69 5.09 -3.05
N ALA A 223 -7.85 4.36 -3.78
CA ALA A 223 -7.35 3.04 -3.37
C ALA A 223 -6.54 3.12 -2.08
N HIS A 224 -5.65 4.11 -1.93
CA HIS A 224 -4.85 4.34 -0.72
C HIS A 224 -5.72 4.69 0.48
N THR A 225 -6.72 5.56 0.29
CA THR A 225 -7.66 5.94 1.36
C THR A 225 -8.53 4.76 1.83
N LEU A 226 -8.97 3.91 0.90
CA LEU A 226 -9.71 2.69 1.26
C LEU A 226 -8.82 1.67 1.96
N THR A 227 -7.57 1.52 1.56
CA THR A 227 -6.58 0.67 2.24
C THR A 227 -6.34 1.17 3.66
N GLU A 228 -6.07 2.47 3.86
CA GLU A 228 -5.93 3.08 5.18
C GLU A 228 -7.15 2.76 6.07
N SER A 229 -8.35 2.90 5.51
CA SER A 229 -9.60 2.58 6.23
C SER A 229 -9.69 1.11 6.64
N ARG A 230 -9.35 0.17 5.75
CA ARG A 230 -9.41 -1.27 6.06
C ARG A 230 -8.39 -1.66 7.10
N VAL A 231 -7.14 -1.23 6.95
CA VAL A 231 -6.06 -1.52 7.89
C VAL A 231 -6.38 -0.97 9.28
N LEU A 232 -6.79 0.30 9.37
CA LEU A 232 -7.17 0.91 10.66
C LEU A 232 -8.34 0.20 11.36
N LYS A 233 -9.28 -0.39 10.62
CA LYS A 233 -10.41 -1.13 11.17
C LYS A 233 -10.04 -2.53 11.66
N SER A 234 -9.10 -3.18 10.98
CA SER A 234 -8.72 -4.58 11.22
C SER A 234 -7.59 -4.72 12.24
N THR A 235 -6.84 -3.65 12.55
CA THR A 235 -5.66 -3.72 13.40
C THR A 235 -5.91 -3.20 14.81
N ASN A 236 -5.36 -3.92 15.80
CA ASN A 236 -5.39 -3.50 17.21
C ASN A 236 -4.08 -3.91 17.88
N HIS A 237 -3.17 -2.95 18.06
CA HIS A 237 -1.87 -3.18 18.69
C HIS A 237 -1.46 -1.96 19.53
N PRO A 238 -0.80 -2.13 20.71
CA PRO A 238 -0.46 -1.03 21.60
C PRO A 238 0.43 0.06 20.98
N PHE A 239 1.19 -0.27 19.93
CA PHE A 239 2.11 0.65 19.26
C PHE A 239 1.64 1.07 17.85
N LEU A 240 0.39 0.76 17.48
CA LEU A 240 -0.28 1.34 16.31
C LEU A 240 -1.27 2.41 16.75
N ILE A 241 -1.51 3.40 15.88
CA ILE A 241 -2.62 4.34 16.09
C ILE A 241 -3.95 3.60 15.99
N SER A 242 -4.89 3.88 16.89
CA SER A 242 -6.20 3.22 16.90
C SER A 242 -7.28 4.09 16.28
N LEU A 243 -8.16 3.47 15.50
CA LEU A 243 -9.36 4.09 14.95
C LEU A 243 -10.53 3.90 15.92
N LYS A 244 -11.23 5.00 16.26
CA LYS A 244 -12.46 4.96 17.06
C LYS A 244 -13.70 4.94 16.18
N TYR A 245 -13.76 5.85 15.20
CA TYR A 245 -14.84 5.95 14.23
C TYR A 245 -14.29 6.26 12.85
N SER A 246 -14.96 5.80 11.81
CA SER A 246 -14.90 6.44 10.51
C SER A 246 -16.30 6.67 9.96
N PHE A 247 -16.52 7.81 9.34
CA PHE A 247 -17.78 8.17 8.71
C PHE A 247 -17.55 9.13 7.56
N GLN A 248 -18.56 9.30 6.72
CA GLN A 248 -18.48 10.18 5.57
C GLN A 248 -19.67 11.12 5.49
N THR A 249 -19.43 12.33 4.99
CA THR A 249 -20.43 13.27 4.50
C THR A 249 -20.51 13.21 2.98
N ASN A 250 -21.31 14.07 2.36
CA ASN A 250 -21.40 14.13 0.91
C ASN A 250 -20.04 14.47 0.28
N ASP A 251 -19.24 15.36 0.90
CA ASP A 251 -17.99 15.90 0.36
C ASP A 251 -16.72 15.47 1.13
N ARG A 252 -16.86 14.79 2.30
CA ARG A 252 -15.73 14.48 3.19
C ARG A 252 -15.69 13.02 3.62
N LEU A 253 -14.47 12.56 3.91
CA LEU A 253 -14.17 11.35 4.66
C LEU A 253 -13.55 11.74 6.00
N CYS A 254 -14.02 11.12 7.09
CA CYS A 254 -13.60 11.44 8.45
C CYS A 254 -13.10 10.19 9.17
N PHE A 255 -11.84 10.22 9.63
CA PHE A 255 -11.26 9.22 10.53
C PHE A 255 -11.10 9.84 11.93
N VAL A 256 -11.78 9.29 12.92
CA VAL A 256 -11.63 9.67 14.32
C VAL A 256 -10.69 8.72 15.01
N MET A 257 -9.49 9.19 15.28
CA MET A 257 -8.37 8.38 15.77
C MET A 257 -7.96 8.80 17.18
N GLN A 258 -7.20 7.93 17.84
CA GLN A 258 -6.53 8.28 19.09
C GLN A 258 -5.74 9.57 18.92
N TYR A 259 -5.94 10.51 19.84
CA TYR A 259 -5.08 11.70 19.92
C TYR A 259 -3.76 11.34 20.61
N VAL A 260 -2.65 11.65 19.96
CA VAL A 260 -1.28 11.39 20.42
C VAL A 260 -0.53 12.70 20.42
N ASN A 261 -0.05 13.14 21.58
CA ASN A 261 0.45 14.51 21.78
C ASN A 261 1.89 14.63 22.26
N GLY A 262 2.66 13.55 22.22
CA GLY A 262 4.09 13.56 22.54
C GLY A 262 4.99 14.00 21.39
N GLY A 263 4.42 14.28 20.21
CA GLY A 263 5.13 14.73 19.00
C GLY A 263 5.66 13.61 18.12
N GLU A 264 6.12 13.99 16.94
CA GLU A 264 6.81 13.10 16.00
C GLU A 264 8.21 12.76 16.50
N LEU A 265 8.66 11.54 16.26
CA LEU A 265 10.02 11.12 16.63
C LEU A 265 11.08 11.95 15.86
N PHE A 266 10.74 12.37 14.63
CA PHE A 266 11.53 13.30 13.85
C PHE A 266 11.79 14.62 14.59
N TRP A 267 10.74 15.20 15.21
CA TRP A 267 10.88 16.44 15.98
C TRP A 267 11.89 16.29 17.12
N HIS A 268 11.78 15.21 17.89
CA HIS A 268 12.70 14.95 19.01
C HIS A 268 14.14 14.72 18.54
N LEU A 269 14.33 13.91 17.49
CA LEU A 269 15.68 13.66 16.97
C LEU A 269 16.32 14.92 16.39
N SER A 270 15.55 15.77 15.70
CA SER A 270 16.06 17.04 15.13
C SER A 270 16.57 17.99 16.22
N HIS A 271 15.98 17.97 17.42
CA HIS A 271 16.40 18.81 18.56
C HIS A 271 17.57 18.19 19.34
N GLU A 272 17.57 16.88 19.53
CA GLU A 272 18.59 16.17 20.31
C GLU A 272 19.77 15.69 19.46
N ARG A 273 19.61 15.67 18.14
CA ARG A 273 20.55 15.26 17.09
C ARG A 273 20.82 13.76 17.04
N ILE A 274 20.98 13.09 18.16
CA ILE A 274 21.19 11.63 18.28
C ILE A 274 20.44 11.11 19.51
N PHE A 275 20.00 9.87 19.44
CA PHE A 275 19.52 9.16 20.62
C PHE A 275 20.58 8.18 21.12
N THR A 276 20.52 7.86 22.41
CA THR A 276 21.34 6.77 22.98
C THR A 276 20.93 5.42 22.40
N GLU A 277 21.82 4.44 22.41
CA GLU A 277 21.50 3.09 21.97
C GLU A 277 20.37 2.47 22.79
N ASP A 278 20.28 2.72 24.10
CA ASP A 278 19.20 2.23 24.96
C ASP A 278 17.83 2.81 24.55
N ARG A 279 17.79 4.10 24.23
CA ARG A 279 16.56 4.74 23.74
C ARG A 279 16.20 4.22 22.36
N THR A 280 17.16 4.04 21.47
CA THR A 280 16.94 3.46 20.14
C THR A 280 16.51 2.00 20.23
N ARG A 281 17.08 1.22 21.17
CA ARG A 281 16.67 -0.17 21.44
C ARG A 281 15.21 -0.25 21.85
N PHE A 282 14.80 0.62 22.77
CA PHE A 282 13.42 0.66 23.24
C PHE A 282 12.44 1.00 22.10
N TYR A 283 12.69 2.08 21.38
CA TYR A 283 11.82 2.48 20.24
C TYR A 283 11.87 1.46 19.11
N GLY A 284 13.06 0.93 18.79
CA GLY A 284 13.22 -0.12 17.80
C GLY A 284 12.43 -1.38 18.15
N ALA A 285 12.42 -1.77 19.43
CA ALA A 285 11.64 -2.91 19.89
C ALA A 285 10.11 -2.67 19.73
N GLU A 286 9.61 -1.48 20.04
CA GLU A 286 8.19 -1.14 19.85
C GLU A 286 7.80 -1.12 18.37
N ILE A 287 8.65 -0.57 17.49
CA ILE A 287 8.46 -0.55 16.03
C ILE A 287 8.45 -2.00 15.49
N ILE A 288 9.43 -2.80 15.85
CA ILE A 288 9.54 -4.21 15.42
C ILE A 288 8.33 -5.01 15.89
N SER A 289 7.84 -4.79 17.11
CA SER A 289 6.62 -5.42 17.62
C SER A 289 5.38 -5.02 16.80
N ALA A 290 5.24 -3.75 16.45
CA ALA A 290 4.14 -3.23 15.63
C ALA A 290 4.16 -3.80 14.20
N LEU A 291 5.32 -3.78 13.53
CA LEU A 291 5.47 -4.30 12.18
C LEU A 291 5.30 -5.81 12.13
N GLY A 292 5.86 -6.56 13.09
CA GLY A 292 5.66 -8.00 13.19
C GLY A 292 4.19 -8.38 13.39
N TYR A 293 3.42 -7.57 14.11
CA TYR A 293 1.97 -7.73 14.21
C TYR A 293 1.29 -7.49 12.85
N LEU A 294 1.64 -6.43 12.11
CA LEU A 294 1.09 -6.19 10.75
C LEU A 294 1.43 -7.35 9.81
N HIS A 295 2.68 -7.83 9.82
CA HIS A 295 3.12 -8.97 9.01
C HIS A 295 2.35 -10.26 9.34
N SER A 296 2.03 -10.49 10.62
CA SER A 296 1.19 -11.63 11.04
C SER A 296 -0.24 -11.56 10.48
N GLN A 297 -0.72 -10.35 10.16
CA GLN A 297 -2.02 -10.11 9.49
C GLN A 297 -1.90 -10.08 7.95
N GLY A 298 -0.72 -10.36 7.39
CA GLY A 298 -0.46 -10.29 5.96
C GLY A 298 -0.36 -8.87 5.41
N ILE A 299 -0.05 -7.89 6.25
CA ILE A 299 0.03 -6.47 5.89
C ILE A 299 1.49 -6.03 5.92
N ILE A 300 1.99 -5.43 4.84
CA ILE A 300 3.26 -4.70 4.82
C ILE A 300 3.00 -3.19 4.89
N TYR A 301 3.83 -2.48 5.66
CA TYR A 301 3.61 -1.07 5.99
C TYR A 301 4.15 -0.11 4.91
N ARG A 302 5.38 -0.27 4.44
CA ARG A 302 6.06 0.39 3.30
C ARG A 302 6.42 1.87 3.43
N ASP A 303 5.96 2.59 4.46
CA ASP A 303 6.27 4.02 4.65
C ASP A 303 6.84 4.31 6.04
N LEU A 304 7.76 3.45 6.50
CA LEU A 304 8.41 3.67 7.79
C LEU A 304 9.41 4.80 7.68
N LYS A 305 9.16 5.86 8.47
CA LYS A 305 9.99 7.04 8.61
C LYS A 305 9.72 7.71 9.95
N LEU A 306 10.62 8.59 10.39
CA LEU A 306 10.53 9.22 11.72
C LEU A 306 9.29 10.10 11.90
N GLU A 307 8.76 10.68 10.82
CA GLU A 307 7.54 11.49 10.80
C GLU A 307 6.28 10.69 11.08
N ASN A 308 6.26 9.40 10.67
CA ASN A 308 5.13 8.49 10.90
C ASN A 308 5.19 7.79 12.26
N LEU A 309 6.21 8.08 13.08
CA LEU A 309 6.39 7.55 14.43
C LEU A 309 6.09 8.64 15.43
N LEU A 310 4.94 8.55 16.09
CA LEU A 310 4.51 9.50 17.10
C LEU A 310 4.83 8.96 18.50
N LEU A 311 5.05 9.85 19.46
CA LEU A 311 5.14 9.50 20.88
C LEU A 311 3.81 9.79 21.59
N ASP A 312 3.33 8.84 22.38
CA ASP A 312 2.24 9.14 23.30
C ASP A 312 2.77 9.93 24.54
N LYS A 313 1.87 10.45 25.37
CA LYS A 313 2.21 11.26 26.55
C LYS A 313 3.11 10.53 27.55
N ASP A 314 3.13 9.21 27.49
CA ASP A 314 3.94 8.38 28.40
C ASP A 314 5.31 8.01 27.78
N GLY A 315 5.52 8.26 26.49
CA GLY A 315 6.78 8.05 25.77
C GLY A 315 6.83 6.77 24.94
N HIS A 316 5.68 6.12 24.71
CA HIS A 316 5.58 4.96 23.82
C HIS A 316 5.34 5.37 22.37
N ILE A 317 5.86 4.57 21.44
CA ILE A 317 5.63 4.75 19.99
C ILE A 317 4.17 4.48 19.60
N LYS A 318 3.71 5.26 18.64
CA LYS A 318 2.48 5.04 17.88
C LYS A 318 2.79 5.19 16.39
N VAL A 319 2.83 4.07 15.66
CA VAL A 319 2.94 4.08 14.21
C VAL A 319 1.64 4.62 13.62
N ALA A 320 1.75 5.62 12.75
CA ALA A 320 0.63 6.31 12.12
C ALA A 320 0.73 6.23 10.59
N ASP A 321 -0.30 6.66 9.88
CA ASP A 321 -0.41 6.73 8.42
C ASP A 321 -0.26 5.38 7.70
N PHE A 322 -1.40 4.76 7.39
CA PHE A 322 -1.47 3.45 6.73
C PHE A 322 -1.85 3.53 5.25
N GLY A 323 -1.78 4.72 4.64
CA GLY A 323 -2.17 4.95 3.24
C GLY A 323 -1.36 4.14 2.23
N LEU A 324 -0.10 3.85 2.55
CA LEU A 324 0.78 3.07 1.67
C LEU A 324 0.86 1.58 2.03
N CYS A 325 0.08 1.07 2.97
CA CYS A 325 0.05 -0.35 3.30
C CYS A 325 -0.37 -1.23 2.11
N LYS A 326 0.05 -2.49 2.13
CA LYS A 326 -0.41 -3.50 1.18
C LYS A 326 -0.86 -4.73 1.94
N GLU A 327 -2.10 -5.14 1.67
CA GLU A 327 -2.74 -6.32 2.25
C GLU A 327 -2.42 -7.58 1.43
N ASP A 328 -2.68 -8.75 2.01
CA ASP A 328 -2.49 -10.08 1.41
C ASP A 328 -1.05 -10.44 1.04
N ILE A 329 -0.06 -9.84 1.72
CA ILE A 329 1.36 -10.12 1.55
C ILE A 329 1.87 -10.97 2.72
N THR A 330 2.02 -12.26 2.47
CA THR A 330 2.65 -13.23 3.39
C THR A 330 3.99 -13.69 2.83
N TYR A 331 4.76 -14.48 3.59
CA TYR A 331 6.04 -15.01 3.10
C TYR A 331 5.88 -15.72 1.76
N GLY A 332 6.67 -15.30 0.76
CA GLY A 332 6.59 -15.78 -0.62
C GLY A 332 5.56 -15.08 -1.53
N ARG A 333 4.68 -14.23 -0.98
CA ARG A 333 3.84 -13.33 -1.77
C ARG A 333 4.49 -11.95 -1.87
N THR A 334 4.38 -11.35 -3.05
CA THR A 334 5.10 -10.11 -3.38
C THR A 334 4.19 -9.09 -4.06
N THR A 335 4.65 -7.83 -4.09
CA THR A 335 4.03 -6.71 -4.81
C THR A 335 5.10 -5.96 -5.63
N LYS A 336 4.67 -5.11 -6.57
CA LYS A 336 5.57 -4.34 -7.46
C LYS A 336 5.35 -2.83 -7.38
N THR A 337 4.44 -2.36 -6.54
CA THR A 337 4.08 -0.94 -6.50
C THR A 337 5.27 -0.12 -6.01
N PHE A 338 5.75 0.82 -6.84
CA PHE A 338 6.78 1.77 -6.40
C PHE A 338 6.13 2.86 -5.53
N CYS A 339 6.37 2.82 -4.23
CA CYS A 339 5.84 3.79 -3.27
C CYS A 339 6.74 3.88 -2.03
N GLY A 340 6.59 4.95 -1.28
CA GLY A 340 7.37 5.26 -0.08
C GLY A 340 8.19 6.53 -0.22
N THR A 341 8.85 6.93 0.86
CA THR A 341 9.72 8.10 0.92
C THR A 341 11.11 7.74 0.39
N PRO A 342 11.70 8.51 -0.56
CA PRO A 342 12.91 8.13 -1.30
C PRO A 342 14.08 7.63 -0.44
N GLU A 343 14.37 8.29 0.66
CA GLU A 343 15.49 7.99 1.55
C GLU A 343 15.35 6.65 2.30
N TYR A 344 14.11 6.15 2.43
CA TYR A 344 13.76 4.94 3.17
C TYR A 344 13.47 3.75 2.27
N LEU A 345 13.51 3.93 0.93
CA LEU A 345 13.22 2.86 -0.02
C LEU A 345 14.26 1.74 0.02
N ALA A 346 13.77 0.50 0.05
CA ALA A 346 14.64 -0.67 0.00
C ALA A 346 15.20 -0.91 -1.42
N PRO A 347 16.41 -1.50 -1.54
CA PRO A 347 17.05 -1.76 -2.84
C PRO A 347 16.16 -2.53 -3.83
N GLU A 348 15.42 -3.54 -3.36
CA GLU A 348 14.51 -4.34 -4.20
C GLU A 348 13.33 -3.53 -4.76
N VAL A 349 12.85 -2.50 -4.04
CA VAL A 349 11.82 -1.57 -4.54
C VAL A 349 12.37 -0.72 -5.67
N LEU A 350 13.64 -0.27 -5.53
CA LEU A 350 14.33 0.53 -6.54
C LEU A 350 14.70 -0.29 -7.78
N ASP A 351 14.85 -1.59 -7.64
CA ASP A 351 15.30 -2.51 -8.70
C ASP A 351 14.16 -3.03 -9.58
N ASP A 352 12.92 -2.48 -9.43
CA ASP A 352 11.71 -2.99 -10.08
C ASP A 352 11.48 -4.50 -9.84
N ASN A 353 12.02 -5.03 -8.75
CA ASN A 353 11.82 -6.42 -8.35
C ASN A 353 10.51 -6.56 -7.58
N ASP A 354 9.97 -7.77 -7.60
CA ASP A 354 8.93 -8.15 -6.66
C ASP A 354 9.49 -8.09 -5.24
N TYR A 355 8.75 -7.48 -4.30
CA TYR A 355 9.17 -7.32 -2.93
C TYR A 355 8.07 -7.73 -1.94
N GLY A 356 8.45 -8.14 -0.74
CA GLY A 356 7.56 -8.60 0.33
C GLY A 356 7.86 -7.91 1.67
N GLN A 357 7.62 -8.62 2.76
CA GLN A 357 7.74 -8.13 4.15
C GLN A 357 9.12 -7.54 4.50
N ALA A 358 10.18 -8.04 3.88
CA ALA A 358 11.55 -7.60 4.14
C ALA A 358 11.83 -6.10 3.91
N VAL A 359 10.97 -5.39 3.14
CA VAL A 359 11.12 -3.95 2.91
C VAL A 359 10.90 -3.15 4.20
N ASP A 360 10.02 -3.62 5.10
CA ASP A 360 9.77 -2.95 6.38
C ASP A 360 10.96 -3.10 7.32
N TRP A 361 11.71 -4.20 7.23
CA TRP A 361 12.95 -4.40 7.99
C TRP A 361 14.09 -3.52 7.50
N TRP A 362 14.17 -3.27 6.18
CA TRP A 362 15.06 -2.25 5.65
C TRP A 362 14.71 -0.87 6.20
N GLY A 363 13.44 -0.45 6.13
CA GLY A 363 12.96 0.81 6.71
C GLY A 363 13.27 0.93 8.20
N THR A 364 13.11 -0.18 8.96
CA THR A 364 13.50 -0.25 10.38
C THR A 364 14.99 0.00 10.56
N GLY A 365 15.84 -0.58 9.71
CA GLY A 365 17.27 -0.34 9.70
C GLY A 365 17.62 1.12 9.44
N VAL A 366 16.94 1.78 8.47
CA VAL A 366 17.15 3.21 8.17
C VAL A 366 16.78 4.08 9.37
N VAL A 367 15.60 3.89 9.95
CA VAL A 367 15.10 4.66 11.11
C VAL A 367 16.01 4.45 12.33
N MET A 368 16.41 3.23 12.64
CA MET A 368 17.31 2.96 13.78
C MET A 368 18.72 3.53 13.54
N TYR A 369 19.23 3.45 12.31
CA TYR A 369 20.48 4.09 11.94
C TYR A 369 20.40 5.61 12.15
N GLU A 370 19.31 6.24 11.72
CA GLU A 370 19.10 7.67 11.85
C GLU A 370 19.01 8.09 13.32
N MET A 371 18.34 7.32 14.17
CA MET A 371 18.28 7.55 15.62
C MET A 371 19.67 7.53 16.29
N ILE A 372 20.49 6.53 15.96
CA ILE A 372 21.83 6.33 16.58
C ILE A 372 22.86 7.29 15.99
N CYS A 373 22.84 7.50 14.67
CA CYS A 373 23.88 8.22 13.95
C CYS A 373 23.53 9.71 13.69
N GLY A 374 22.28 10.13 13.91
CA GLY A 374 21.78 11.49 13.67
C GLY A 374 21.74 11.90 12.21
N ARG A 375 21.81 10.92 11.31
CA ARG A 375 21.79 11.12 9.85
C ARG A 375 21.31 9.85 9.15
N LEU A 376 20.79 10.02 7.94
CA LEU A 376 20.44 8.91 7.07
C LEU A 376 21.67 8.07 6.67
N PRO A 377 21.53 6.73 6.49
CA PRO A 377 22.63 5.89 6.00
C PRO A 377 23.04 6.24 4.57
N PHE A 378 22.08 6.68 3.74
CA PHE A 378 22.27 7.13 2.37
C PHE A 378 21.51 8.42 2.17
N TYR A 379 22.17 9.43 1.61
CA TYR A 379 21.54 10.72 1.33
C TYR A 379 22.19 11.42 0.15
N ASN A 380 21.36 11.94 -0.73
CA ASN A 380 21.72 12.90 -1.76
C ASN A 380 20.47 13.72 -2.13
N ARG A 381 20.67 15.00 -2.50
CA ARG A 381 19.58 15.86 -2.99
C ARG A 381 19.06 15.43 -4.36
N ASP A 382 19.93 14.83 -5.16
CA ASP A 382 19.57 14.20 -6.43
C ASP A 382 19.12 12.77 -6.17
N HIS A 383 17.87 12.46 -6.49
CA HIS A 383 17.29 11.14 -6.24
C HIS A 383 17.94 10.03 -7.07
N ASP A 384 18.40 10.30 -8.28
CA ASP A 384 19.10 9.28 -9.10
C ASP A 384 20.43 8.88 -8.45
N VAL A 385 21.14 9.84 -7.88
CA VAL A 385 22.36 9.59 -7.10
C VAL A 385 22.04 8.87 -5.80
N LEU A 386 21.00 9.32 -5.05
CA LEU A 386 20.53 8.68 -3.82
C LEU A 386 20.21 7.20 -4.07
N PHE A 387 19.44 6.90 -5.09
CA PHE A 387 19.05 5.54 -5.43
C PHE A 387 20.25 4.67 -5.82
N THR A 388 21.25 5.27 -6.51
CA THR A 388 22.50 4.57 -6.78
C THR A 388 23.23 4.23 -5.48
N LEU A 389 23.30 5.17 -4.51
CA LEU A 389 23.90 4.92 -3.19
C LEU A 389 23.17 3.79 -2.46
N ILE A 390 21.83 3.81 -2.44
CA ILE A 390 21.02 2.76 -1.81
C ILE A 390 21.30 1.40 -2.45
N LEU A 391 21.49 1.33 -3.76
CA LEU A 391 21.71 0.06 -4.46
C LEU A 391 23.12 -0.52 -4.27
N VAL A 392 24.16 0.32 -4.25
CA VAL A 392 25.56 -0.18 -4.37
C VAL A 392 26.47 0.21 -3.22
N GLU A 393 26.23 1.34 -2.52
CA GLU A 393 27.18 1.82 -1.49
C GLU A 393 27.01 1.02 -0.20
N GLU A 394 28.12 0.67 0.44
CA GLU A 394 28.11 0.04 1.75
C GLU A 394 27.77 1.05 2.85
N VAL A 395 27.07 0.58 3.89
CA VAL A 395 26.71 1.40 5.05
C VAL A 395 27.95 1.75 5.86
N LYS A 396 28.14 3.04 6.14
CA LYS A 396 29.27 3.56 6.93
C LYS A 396 28.86 3.80 8.37
N PHE A 397 29.48 3.13 9.30
CA PHE A 397 29.21 3.26 10.74
C PHE A 397 30.19 4.20 11.44
N PRO A 398 29.72 5.03 12.39
CA PRO A 398 30.61 5.81 13.25
C PRO A 398 31.36 4.87 14.23
N ARG A 399 32.48 5.36 14.77
CA ARG A 399 33.35 4.56 15.66
C ARG A 399 32.79 4.34 17.06
N ASN A 400 31.81 5.12 17.45
CA ASN A 400 31.27 5.20 18.82
C ASN A 400 29.97 4.41 19.04
N ILE A 401 29.65 3.45 18.18
CA ILE A 401 28.53 2.53 18.37
C ILE A 401 29.03 1.16 18.78
N THR A 402 28.22 0.42 19.54
CA THR A 402 28.55 -0.94 19.98
C THR A 402 28.58 -1.91 18.80
N ASP A 403 29.28 -3.03 18.97
CA ASP A 403 29.36 -4.07 17.94
C ASP A 403 27.98 -4.71 17.72
N GLU A 404 27.15 -4.84 18.77
CA GLU A 404 25.78 -5.34 18.70
C GLU A 404 24.89 -4.41 17.87
N ALA A 405 24.96 -3.09 18.09
CA ALA A 405 24.23 -2.10 17.30
C ALA A 405 24.66 -2.12 15.84
N LYS A 406 25.98 -2.17 15.59
CA LYS A 406 26.54 -2.27 14.24
C LYS A 406 26.10 -3.54 13.53
N ASN A 407 26.12 -4.68 14.22
CA ASN A 407 25.70 -5.97 13.67
C ASN A 407 24.22 -5.98 13.29
N LEU A 408 23.35 -5.48 14.18
CA LEU A 408 21.92 -5.31 13.92
C LEU A 408 21.66 -4.45 12.66
N LEU A 409 22.26 -3.25 12.64
CA LEU A 409 22.06 -2.31 11.53
C LEU A 409 22.59 -2.86 10.21
N ALA A 410 23.75 -3.53 10.21
CA ALA A 410 24.29 -4.20 9.03
C ALA A 410 23.37 -5.32 8.53
N GLY A 411 22.77 -6.10 9.45
CA GLY A 411 21.80 -7.14 9.13
C GLY A 411 20.51 -6.58 8.53
N LEU A 412 19.93 -5.53 9.13
CA LEU A 412 18.71 -4.89 8.63
C LEU A 412 18.93 -4.14 7.29
N LEU A 413 20.12 -3.56 7.08
CA LEU A 413 20.49 -2.83 5.87
C LEU A 413 21.22 -3.70 4.82
N ALA A 414 21.08 -5.03 4.91
CA ALA A 414 21.55 -5.93 3.88
C ALA A 414 20.79 -5.70 2.57
N LYS A 415 21.52 -5.50 1.46
CA LYS A 415 20.94 -5.18 0.15
C LYS A 415 20.07 -6.29 -0.40
N ASP A 416 20.51 -7.54 -0.26
CA ASP A 416 19.76 -8.72 -0.65
C ASP A 416 18.66 -9.00 0.39
N PRO A 417 17.37 -8.90 0.04
CA PRO A 417 16.27 -9.11 0.97
C PRO A 417 16.24 -10.52 1.58
N LYS A 418 16.82 -11.52 0.89
CA LYS A 418 16.91 -12.90 1.40
C LYS A 418 18.00 -13.08 2.47
N LYS A 419 19.00 -12.19 2.50
CA LYS A 419 20.09 -12.16 3.50
C LYS A 419 19.84 -11.12 4.59
N ARG A 420 18.82 -10.29 4.41
CA ARG A 420 18.44 -9.26 5.38
C ARG A 420 17.87 -9.93 6.62
N LEU A 421 18.26 -9.43 7.78
CA LEU A 421 17.72 -9.87 9.07
C LEU A 421 16.19 -9.71 9.06
N GLY A 422 15.44 -10.77 9.36
CA GLY A 422 13.99 -10.82 9.23
C GLY A 422 13.48 -11.07 7.79
N GLY A 423 14.36 -11.21 6.80
CA GLY A 423 13.96 -11.50 5.41
C GLY A 423 13.59 -12.95 5.14
N GLY A 424 13.79 -13.83 6.10
CA GLY A 424 13.45 -15.25 6.03
C GLY A 424 12.03 -15.57 6.50
N LYS A 425 11.72 -16.86 6.62
CA LYS A 425 10.41 -17.36 7.06
C LYS A 425 10.10 -17.01 8.52
N ASP A 426 11.14 -16.85 9.35
CA ASP A 426 10.99 -16.54 10.78
C ASP A 426 10.70 -15.05 11.04
N ASP A 427 10.84 -14.21 10.00
CA ASP A 427 10.42 -12.81 9.99
C ASP A 427 10.85 -12.07 11.29
N VAL A 428 9.90 -11.47 12.00
CA VAL A 428 10.12 -10.71 13.24
C VAL A 428 10.89 -11.49 14.31
N LYS A 429 10.75 -12.82 14.38
CA LYS A 429 11.39 -13.64 15.42
C LYS A 429 12.91 -13.64 15.31
N GLU A 430 13.43 -13.60 14.09
CA GLU A 430 14.87 -13.52 13.84
C GLU A 430 15.44 -12.21 14.39
N ILE A 431 14.72 -11.09 14.21
CA ILE A 431 15.13 -9.78 14.73
C ILE A 431 15.02 -9.76 16.27
N GLN A 432 13.94 -10.31 16.81
CA GLN A 432 13.71 -10.38 18.26
C GLN A 432 14.77 -11.17 19.00
N ALA A 433 15.36 -12.17 18.36
CA ALA A 433 16.43 -12.99 18.92
C ALA A 433 17.82 -12.33 18.83
N HIS A 434 17.97 -11.20 18.17
CA HIS A 434 19.27 -10.54 17.99
C HIS A 434 19.83 -10.03 19.32
N PRO A 435 21.16 -10.18 19.59
CA PRO A 435 21.80 -9.78 20.86
C PRO A 435 21.53 -8.33 21.28
N PHE A 436 21.38 -7.40 20.34
CA PHE A 436 21.03 -6.01 20.64
C PHE A 436 19.73 -5.88 21.45
N PHE A 437 18.79 -6.80 21.31
CA PHE A 437 17.52 -6.83 22.04
C PHE A 437 17.49 -7.81 23.22
N ALA A 438 18.64 -8.35 23.64
CA ALA A 438 18.70 -9.34 24.72
C ALA A 438 18.10 -8.87 26.07
N SER A 439 18.12 -7.55 26.33
CA SER A 439 17.53 -6.94 27.52
C SER A 439 16.01 -6.72 27.43
N ILE A 440 15.39 -6.94 26.28
CA ILE A 440 13.96 -6.69 26.05
C ILE A 440 13.14 -7.95 26.32
N ASN A 441 12.25 -7.88 27.30
CA ASN A 441 11.17 -8.85 27.44
C ASN A 441 10.00 -8.44 26.54
N TRP A 442 9.82 -9.14 25.41
CA TRP A 442 8.83 -8.79 24.39
C TRP A 442 7.37 -8.84 24.90
N SER A 443 7.07 -9.76 25.84
CA SER A 443 5.73 -9.83 26.45
C SER A 443 5.45 -8.61 27.34
N ASP A 444 6.42 -8.21 28.16
CA ASP A 444 6.29 -7.04 29.03
C ASP A 444 6.30 -5.72 28.20
N LEU A 445 7.02 -5.70 27.08
CA LEU A 445 7.01 -4.57 26.15
C LEU A 445 5.59 -4.33 25.60
N VAL A 446 4.95 -5.35 25.03
CA VAL A 446 3.60 -5.25 24.47
C VAL A 446 2.57 -4.88 25.54
N GLN A 447 2.76 -5.32 26.79
CA GLN A 447 1.92 -4.96 27.94
C GLN A 447 2.27 -3.57 28.51
N LYS A 448 3.22 -2.83 27.91
CA LYS A 448 3.73 -1.53 28.38
C LYS A 448 4.22 -1.53 29.83
N LYS A 449 4.78 -2.65 30.29
CA LYS A 449 5.37 -2.78 31.63
C LYS A 449 6.82 -2.25 31.69
N ILE A 450 7.49 -2.17 30.54
CA ILE A 450 8.84 -1.57 30.46
C ILE A 450 8.67 -0.06 30.40
N PRO A 451 9.22 0.70 31.36
CA PRO A 451 9.09 2.15 31.36
C PRO A 451 9.88 2.76 30.18
N PRO A 452 9.29 3.70 29.43
CA PRO A 452 9.98 4.42 28.37
C PRO A 452 11.20 5.19 28.92
N PRO A 453 12.33 5.18 28.21
CA PRO A 453 13.55 5.91 28.62
C PRO A 453 13.42 7.42 28.50
N PHE A 454 12.38 7.91 27.84
CA PHE A 454 12.08 9.31 27.67
C PHE A 454 10.57 9.53 27.76
N LYS A 455 10.16 10.58 28.47
CA LYS A 455 8.77 11.01 28.58
C LYS A 455 8.63 12.43 28.03
N PRO A 456 7.76 12.65 27.00
CA PRO A 456 7.50 13.98 26.49
C PRO A 456 6.97 14.93 27.56
N GLN A 457 7.34 16.21 27.46
CA GLN A 457 6.89 17.24 28.41
C GLN A 457 5.48 17.72 28.06
N VAL A 458 4.47 16.88 28.25
CA VAL A 458 3.07 17.22 28.05
C VAL A 458 2.47 17.74 29.34
N THR A 459 1.93 18.97 29.34
CA THR A 459 1.41 19.64 30.56
C THR A 459 -0.09 19.45 30.75
N SER A 460 -0.83 19.13 29.68
CA SER A 460 -2.27 18.85 29.72
C SER A 460 -2.67 17.90 28.59
N ASP A 461 -3.82 17.27 28.72
CA ASP A 461 -4.33 16.39 27.66
C ASP A 461 -4.60 17.15 26.34
N THR A 462 -4.78 18.47 26.36
CA THR A 462 -4.96 19.32 25.17
C THR A 462 -3.67 20.03 24.73
N ASP A 463 -2.52 19.67 25.32
CA ASP A 463 -1.24 20.30 25.00
C ASP A 463 -0.85 19.97 23.56
N THR A 464 -0.54 21.01 22.79
CA THR A 464 -0.16 20.92 21.38
C THR A 464 1.23 21.47 21.10
N ARG A 465 2.12 21.53 22.13
CA ARG A 465 3.47 22.11 22.02
C ARG A 465 4.37 21.48 20.97
N TYR A 466 4.13 20.22 20.65
CA TYR A 466 4.89 19.44 19.64
C TYR A 466 4.28 19.50 18.24
N PHE A 467 3.21 20.27 18.06
CA PHE A 467 2.62 20.54 16.75
C PHE A 467 3.05 21.93 16.26
N ASP A 468 3.17 22.09 14.95
CA ASP A 468 3.58 23.35 14.37
C ASP A 468 2.60 24.48 14.72
N LYS A 469 3.15 25.62 15.13
CA LYS A 469 2.37 26.81 15.50
C LYS A 469 1.62 27.40 14.32
N GLU A 470 2.11 27.19 13.10
CA GLU A 470 1.43 27.59 11.89
C GLU A 470 0.06 26.90 11.79
N PHE A 471 -0.02 25.60 12.08
CA PHE A 471 -1.28 24.87 12.07
C PHE A 471 -2.13 25.13 13.31
N THR A 472 -1.54 25.15 14.51
CA THR A 472 -2.30 25.29 15.75
C THR A 472 -2.90 26.69 15.94
N GLY A 473 -2.46 27.68 15.15
CA GLY A 473 -3.05 29.01 15.05
C GLY A 473 -4.12 29.17 13.98
N GLU A 474 -4.34 28.16 13.10
CA GLU A 474 -5.38 28.21 12.07
C GLU A 474 -6.80 28.07 12.65
N SER A 475 -7.79 28.62 11.92
CA SER A 475 -9.21 28.39 12.19
C SER A 475 -9.57 26.92 12.01
N VAL A 476 -10.33 26.38 12.96
CA VAL A 476 -10.87 25.02 12.90
C VAL A 476 -12.06 24.88 11.94
N GLU A 477 -12.52 26.00 11.34
CA GLU A 477 -13.62 25.97 10.38
C GLU A 477 -13.27 25.14 9.15
N LEU A 478 -14.26 24.38 8.69
CA LEU A 478 -14.15 23.62 7.46
C LEU A 478 -14.53 24.51 6.28
N THR A 479 -13.71 24.47 5.22
CA THR A 479 -14.05 25.16 3.96
C THR A 479 -15.39 24.62 3.44
N PRO A 480 -16.37 25.46 3.06
CA PRO A 480 -17.60 24.99 2.43
C PRO A 480 -17.32 24.14 1.19
N PRO A 481 -18.19 23.16 0.86
CA PRO A 481 -18.08 22.42 -0.39
C PRO A 481 -18.21 23.38 -1.59
N ASP A 482 -17.46 23.09 -2.66
CA ASP A 482 -17.59 23.84 -3.91
C ASP A 482 -18.90 23.42 -4.60
N PRO A 483 -19.89 24.32 -4.77
CA PRO A 483 -21.17 23.98 -5.39
C PRO A 483 -21.04 23.66 -6.89
N THR A 484 -19.91 24.00 -7.52
CA THR A 484 -19.63 23.79 -8.96
C THR A 484 -18.69 22.61 -9.22
N GLY A 485 -18.25 21.91 -8.16
CA GLY A 485 -17.30 20.80 -8.25
C GLY A 485 -17.89 19.55 -8.91
N PRO A 486 -17.02 18.63 -9.40
CA PRO A 486 -17.43 17.42 -10.12
C PRO A 486 -18.30 16.46 -9.30
N LEU A 487 -18.37 16.59 -7.98
CA LEU A 487 -19.26 15.80 -7.10
C LEU A 487 -20.75 16.11 -7.30
N GLY A 488 -21.11 17.26 -7.88
CA GLY A 488 -22.49 17.60 -8.22
C GLY A 488 -23.10 16.78 -9.37
N SER A 489 -22.26 16.13 -10.17
CA SER A 489 -22.66 15.30 -11.32
C SER A 489 -22.42 13.79 -11.13
N ILE A 490 -21.77 13.34 -10.02
CA ILE A 490 -21.47 11.93 -9.73
C ILE A 490 -22.41 11.44 -8.60
N ALA A 491 -23.73 11.52 -8.83
CA ALA A 491 -24.71 11.28 -7.77
C ALA A 491 -25.12 9.80 -7.57
N GLU A 492 -24.58 8.82 -8.32
CA GLU A 492 -25.19 7.48 -8.33
C GLU A 492 -24.32 6.29 -7.94
N GLU A 493 -22.98 6.41 -7.73
CA GLU A 493 -22.21 5.28 -7.18
C GLU A 493 -21.46 5.64 -5.90
N PRO A 494 -21.54 4.83 -4.83
CA PRO A 494 -20.77 5.07 -3.61
C PRO A 494 -19.30 4.76 -3.85
N LEU A 495 -18.51 5.76 -4.24
CA LEU A 495 -17.06 5.67 -4.46
C LEU A 495 -16.29 5.17 -3.21
N PHE A 496 -16.91 5.26 -2.02
CA PHE A 496 -16.34 4.82 -0.75
C PHE A 496 -17.29 3.85 -0.02
N PRO A 497 -17.55 2.65 -0.58
CA PRO A 497 -18.42 1.67 0.06
C PRO A 497 -17.79 1.19 1.36
N GLN A 498 -18.63 0.89 2.37
CA GLN A 498 -18.20 0.37 3.67
C GLN A 498 -17.18 1.24 4.44
N PHE A 499 -17.07 2.53 4.11
CA PHE A 499 -16.16 3.43 4.80
C PHE A 499 -16.53 3.66 6.27
N SER A 500 -17.84 3.71 6.59
CA SER A 500 -18.31 3.98 7.95
C SER A 500 -18.03 2.81 8.90
N TYR A 501 -17.53 3.12 10.11
CA TYR A 501 -17.15 2.17 11.14
C TYR A 501 -17.36 2.78 12.53
N GLN A 502 -17.75 1.95 13.48
CA GLN A 502 -17.82 2.29 14.89
C GLN A 502 -17.15 1.18 15.70
N GLY A 503 -16.00 1.49 16.31
CA GLY A 503 -15.26 0.54 17.14
C GLY A 503 -16.00 0.19 18.42
N ASP A 504 -15.97 -1.08 18.82
CA ASP A 504 -16.60 -1.56 20.04
C ASP A 504 -15.96 -0.99 21.30
N MET A 505 -16.80 -0.61 22.27
CA MET A 505 -16.39 -0.07 23.58
C MET A 505 -15.77 -1.13 24.52
N ALA A 506 -15.63 -2.40 24.11
CA ALA A 506 -15.49 -3.54 25.02
C ALA A 506 -14.07 -4.11 25.23
N SER A 507 -12.98 -3.50 24.72
CA SER A 507 -11.66 -4.13 24.82
C SER A 507 -10.63 -3.43 25.71
N THR A 508 -11.04 -2.57 26.65
CA THR A 508 -10.10 -1.90 27.59
C THR A 508 -10.11 -2.45 29.03
N LEU A 509 -10.83 -3.55 29.28
CA LEU A 509 -10.77 -4.22 30.59
C LEU A 509 -10.43 -5.70 30.36
N GLY A 510 -9.18 -6.07 30.73
CA GLY A 510 -8.74 -7.46 30.73
C GLY A 510 -9.63 -8.32 31.62
N THR A 511 -10.30 -9.29 31.04
CA THR A 511 -10.82 -10.45 31.75
C THR A 511 -10.27 -11.70 31.08
N SER A 512 -9.41 -12.39 31.83
CA SER A 512 -9.01 -13.77 31.58
C SER A 512 -10.26 -14.63 31.47
N SER A 513 -10.61 -15.09 30.28
CA SER A 513 -11.53 -16.20 30.13
C SER A 513 -10.74 -17.50 30.07
N HIS A 514 -10.83 -18.27 31.14
CA HIS A 514 -10.41 -19.66 31.19
C HIS A 514 -11.10 -20.46 30.08
N ILE A 515 -10.32 -20.97 29.16
CA ILE A 515 -10.76 -22.04 28.27
C ILE A 515 -10.66 -23.33 29.06
N SER A 516 -11.81 -23.83 29.56
CA SER A 516 -11.94 -25.17 30.11
C SER A 516 -12.01 -26.18 28.94
N THR A 517 -10.91 -26.86 28.69
CA THR A 517 -10.88 -28.07 27.87
C THR A 517 -11.49 -29.22 28.67
N SER A 518 -12.72 -29.60 28.36
CA SER A 518 -13.31 -30.85 28.82
C SER A 518 -12.78 -32.00 27.98
N THR A 519 -11.80 -32.71 28.51
CA THR A 519 -11.39 -34.05 28.03
C THR A 519 -12.35 -35.08 28.61
N SER A 520 -13.24 -35.63 27.81
CA SER A 520 -13.98 -36.84 28.16
C SER A 520 -13.11 -38.07 27.90
N LEU A 521 -12.66 -38.70 28.99
CA LEU A 521 -12.15 -40.07 29.00
C LEU A 521 -13.34 -41.03 28.88
N ALA A 522 -13.46 -41.72 27.79
CA ALA A 522 -14.26 -42.96 27.69
C ALA A 522 -13.32 -44.13 27.96
N SER A 523 -13.56 -44.78 29.07
CA SER A 523 -13.00 -46.09 29.41
C SER A 523 -13.76 -47.15 28.63
N MET A 524 -13.08 -48.07 27.94
CA MET A 524 -13.53 -49.44 27.74
C MET A 524 -12.32 -50.38 27.70
N GLN A 525 -12.38 -51.29 28.61
CA GLN A 525 -11.81 -52.65 28.72
C GLN A 525 -10.64 -53.05 27.81
#